data_33294d5463d914ed6e480b1bd90b705d
#
_entry.id   33294d5463d914ed6e480b1bd90b705d
#
_cell.length_a   1.000
_cell.length_b   1.000
_cell.length_c   1.000
_cell.angle_alpha   90.00
_cell.angle_beta   90.00
_cell.angle_gamma   90.00
#
_symmetry.space_group_name_H-M   'P 1'
#
loop_
_entity.id
_entity.type
_entity.pdbx_description
1 polymer ?
#
loop_
_entity_poly.entity_id
_entity_poly.type
_entity_poly.pdbx_seq_one_letter_code
_entity_poly.pdbx_strand_id
1 'polypeptide(L)'
;KTHLMNAVGNALLADKPDARILYLHAEQFISDVVKNYQRKTFDELKAKYHSLDLLLIDDVQFFAGKERTQEEFFNAFEALLAKKAHIIMTSDTYPKGLVDIDERLTSRFDAGLTVAIEPPELEMRVAILMRKAEQEGSPMPEDVAFFVAKNVRANVRELEGALRKILAYSRFSHKEINIGLAREALKDLLSIQNRQVGVENIQK
;
A
#
# COMPACT_ATOMS: atom_id res chain seq x y z
N LYS A 1 -3.11 -2.21 0.67
CA LYS A 1 -2.95 -1.82 2.09
C LYS A 1 -3.10 -0.32 2.26
N THR A 2 -2.33 0.50 1.55
CA THR A 2 -2.37 1.98 1.59
C THR A 2 -3.79 2.54 1.41
N HIS A 3 -4.54 1.99 0.45
CA HIS A 3 -5.93 2.41 0.19
C HIS A 3 -6.84 2.20 1.42
N LEU A 4 -6.70 1.07 2.10
CA LEU A 4 -7.46 0.78 3.32
C LEU A 4 -7.09 1.72 4.47
N MET A 5 -5.81 2.05 4.63
CA MET A 5 -5.34 3.01 5.63
C MET A 5 -5.96 4.39 5.40
N ASN A 6 -5.95 4.87 4.17
CA ASN A 6 -6.58 6.14 3.82
C ASN A 6 -8.10 6.12 4.06
N ALA A 7 -8.75 5.01 3.76
CA ALA A 7 -10.19 4.85 4.03
C ALA A 7 -10.51 4.94 5.53
N VAL A 8 -9.70 4.32 6.39
CA VAL A 8 -9.85 4.41 7.84
C VAL A 8 -9.65 5.84 8.35
N GLY A 9 -8.61 6.52 7.86
CA GLY A 9 -8.34 7.92 8.22
C GLY A 9 -9.49 8.85 7.83
N ASN A 10 -10.00 8.70 6.63
CA ASN A 10 -11.14 9.49 6.15
C ASN A 10 -12.42 9.19 6.92
N ALA A 11 -12.67 7.93 7.27
CA ALA A 11 -13.83 7.55 8.08
C ALA A 11 -13.76 8.17 9.49
N LEU A 12 -12.58 8.17 10.11
CA LEU A 12 -12.41 8.79 11.42
C LEU A 12 -12.61 10.31 11.36
N LEU A 13 -12.10 10.97 10.32
CA LEU A 13 -12.30 12.42 10.13
C LEU A 13 -13.77 12.78 9.91
N ALA A 14 -14.53 11.92 9.21
CA ALA A 14 -15.96 12.10 9.04
C ALA A 14 -16.75 12.00 10.36
N ASP A 15 -16.34 11.09 11.24
CA ASP A 15 -16.92 10.89 12.56
C ASP A 15 -16.44 11.93 13.58
N LYS A 16 -15.15 12.26 13.55
CA LYS A 16 -14.48 13.20 14.46
C LYS A 16 -13.64 14.21 13.66
N PRO A 17 -14.24 15.34 13.21
CA PRO A 17 -13.55 16.33 12.36
C PRO A 17 -12.32 16.97 13.01
N ASP A 18 -12.25 17.01 14.35
CA ASP A 18 -11.14 17.59 15.10
C ASP A 18 -10.00 16.59 15.39
N ALA A 19 -10.15 15.33 14.96
CA ALA A 19 -9.14 14.31 15.19
C ALA A 19 -7.83 14.66 14.45
N ARG A 20 -6.72 14.51 15.17
CA ARG A 20 -5.38 14.70 14.62
C ARG A 20 -4.89 13.39 14.03
N ILE A 21 -4.93 13.28 12.70
CA ILE A 21 -4.56 12.10 11.94
C ILE A 21 -3.33 12.41 11.10
N LEU A 22 -2.34 11.55 11.15
CA LEU A 22 -1.18 11.62 10.26
C LEU A 22 -1.03 10.30 9.52
N TYR A 23 -1.00 10.37 8.20
CA TYR A 23 -0.56 9.30 7.32
C TYR A 23 0.83 9.61 6.78
N LEU A 24 1.73 8.64 6.84
CA LEU A 24 3.04 8.72 6.20
C LEU A 24 3.59 7.33 5.87
N HIS A 25 4.50 7.31 4.90
CA HIS A 25 5.33 6.15 4.62
C HIS A 25 6.48 6.07 5.63
N ALA A 26 6.93 4.88 5.98
CA ALA A 26 8.03 4.70 6.93
C ALA A 26 9.29 5.48 6.55
N GLU A 27 9.61 5.59 5.26
CA GLU A 27 10.74 6.40 4.78
C GLU A 27 10.61 7.89 5.12
N GLN A 28 9.39 8.42 5.17
CA GLN A 28 9.16 9.81 5.59
C GLN A 28 9.47 9.98 7.08
N PHE A 29 9.10 9.00 7.91
CA PHE A 29 9.46 9.01 9.32
C PHE A 29 10.98 8.95 9.51
N ILE A 30 11.68 8.09 8.77
CA ILE A 30 13.15 8.02 8.76
C ILE A 30 13.75 9.39 8.40
N SER A 31 13.25 10.02 7.35
CA SER A 31 13.70 11.35 6.92
C SER A 31 13.47 12.42 8.00
N ASP A 32 12.32 12.39 8.66
CA ASP A 32 11.99 13.31 9.75
C ASP A 32 12.96 13.14 10.94
N VAL A 33 13.24 11.89 11.33
CA VAL A 33 14.18 11.59 12.41
C VAL A 33 15.59 12.11 12.06
N VAL A 34 16.08 11.82 10.86
CA VAL A 34 17.42 12.27 10.41
C VAL A 34 17.51 13.80 10.41
N LYS A 35 16.52 14.49 9.84
CA LYS A 35 16.49 15.96 9.78
C LYS A 35 16.46 16.61 11.16
N ASN A 36 15.62 16.11 12.06
CA ASN A 36 15.52 16.63 13.42
C ASN A 36 16.78 16.33 14.23
N TYR A 37 17.43 15.19 13.95
CA TYR A 37 18.70 14.86 14.56
C TYR A 37 19.81 15.84 14.17
N GLN A 38 19.93 16.12 12.87
CA GLN A 38 20.90 17.09 12.33
C GLN A 38 20.68 18.49 12.86
N ARG A 39 19.41 18.89 13.04
CA ARG A 39 19.02 20.22 13.53
C ARG A 39 18.94 20.32 15.06
N LYS A 40 19.09 19.21 15.77
CA LYS A 40 18.89 19.11 17.23
C LYS A 40 17.49 19.57 17.69
N THR A 41 16.47 19.29 16.88
CA THR A 41 15.08 19.70 17.12
C THR A 41 14.20 18.51 17.57
N PHE A 42 14.67 17.77 18.59
CA PHE A 42 13.99 16.58 19.10
C PHE A 42 12.61 16.88 19.68
N ASP A 43 12.44 18.02 20.32
CA ASP A 43 11.17 18.42 20.91
C ASP A 43 10.10 18.67 19.84
N GLU A 44 10.48 19.18 18.67
CA GLU A 44 9.58 19.36 17.54
C GLU A 44 9.13 17.99 16.99
N LEU A 45 10.05 17.03 16.86
CA LEU A 45 9.73 15.68 16.44
C LEU A 45 8.75 15.02 17.41
N LYS A 46 9.01 15.10 18.71
CA LYS A 46 8.11 14.59 19.75
C LYS A 46 6.75 15.26 19.69
N ALA A 47 6.69 16.58 19.62
CA ALA A 47 5.45 17.33 19.56
C ALA A 47 4.59 16.92 18.35
N LYS A 48 5.22 16.72 17.19
CA LYS A 48 4.53 16.31 15.96
C LYS A 48 3.86 14.96 16.11
N TYR A 49 4.56 13.93 16.61
CA TYR A 49 4.03 12.56 16.65
C TYR A 49 3.23 12.29 17.92
N HIS A 50 3.62 12.82 19.09
CA HIS A 50 2.93 12.57 20.35
C HIS A 50 1.56 13.26 20.46
N SER A 51 1.26 14.23 19.60
CA SER A 51 -0.03 14.95 19.61
C SER A 51 -1.15 14.24 18.82
N LEU A 52 -0.84 13.15 18.12
CA LEU A 52 -1.78 12.50 17.23
C LEU A 52 -2.84 11.69 17.97
N ASP A 53 -4.02 11.60 17.37
CA ASP A 53 -5.11 10.69 17.77
C ASP A 53 -5.05 9.39 16.97
N LEU A 54 -4.57 9.45 15.73
CA LEU A 54 -4.34 8.30 14.86
C LEU A 54 -3.07 8.49 14.05
N LEU A 55 -2.17 7.52 14.14
CA LEU A 55 -1.01 7.39 13.28
C LEU A 55 -1.22 6.26 12.28
N LEU A 56 -1.13 6.58 11.00
CA LEU A 56 -1.16 5.63 9.88
C LEU A 56 0.23 5.59 9.27
N ILE A 57 0.95 4.49 9.43
CA ILE A 57 2.31 4.34 8.90
C ILE A 57 2.42 3.15 7.97
N ASP A 58 2.86 3.42 6.74
CA ASP A 58 2.92 2.45 5.66
C ASP A 58 4.34 1.88 5.53
N ASP A 59 4.43 0.57 5.31
CA ASP A 59 5.64 -0.17 4.99
C ASP A 59 6.74 -0.09 6.09
N VAL A 60 6.40 -0.49 7.32
CA VAL A 60 7.32 -0.44 8.47
C VAL A 60 8.55 -1.34 8.33
N GLN A 61 8.58 -2.30 7.39
CA GLN A 61 9.77 -3.09 7.08
C GLN A 61 10.96 -2.24 6.65
N PHE A 62 10.74 -1.01 6.17
CA PHE A 62 11.82 -0.06 5.84
C PHE A 62 12.59 0.45 7.06
N PHE A 63 12.12 0.21 8.28
CA PHE A 63 12.89 0.49 9.49
C PHE A 63 14.06 -0.48 9.72
N ALA A 64 14.15 -1.56 8.97
CA ALA A 64 15.22 -2.55 9.07
C ALA A 64 16.60 -1.90 9.01
N GLY A 65 17.48 -2.22 9.98
CA GLY A 65 18.82 -1.67 10.08
C GLY A 65 18.91 -0.18 10.45
N LYS A 66 17.81 0.47 10.82
CA LYS A 66 17.75 1.89 11.18
C LYS A 66 17.57 2.06 12.69
N GLU A 67 18.58 1.68 13.48
CA GLU A 67 18.51 1.61 14.94
C GLU A 67 17.95 2.88 15.59
N ARG A 68 18.46 4.03 15.21
CA ARG A 68 18.01 5.31 15.76
C ARG A 68 16.57 5.65 15.41
N THR A 69 16.15 5.37 14.19
CA THR A 69 14.77 5.54 13.76
C THR A 69 13.86 4.61 14.55
N GLN A 70 14.27 3.37 14.77
CA GLN A 70 13.53 2.40 15.56
C GLN A 70 13.37 2.86 17.01
N GLU A 71 14.40 3.43 17.62
CA GLU A 71 14.34 4.01 18.96
C GLU A 71 13.34 5.16 19.05
N GLU A 72 13.41 6.11 18.12
CA GLU A 72 12.46 7.22 18.08
C GLU A 72 11.03 6.75 17.79
N PHE A 73 10.86 5.77 16.92
CA PHE A 73 9.55 5.18 16.65
C PHE A 73 8.99 4.45 17.88
N PHE A 74 9.83 3.71 18.61
CA PHE A 74 9.44 3.06 19.86
C PHE A 74 8.92 4.10 20.87
N ASN A 75 9.63 5.20 21.05
CA ASN A 75 9.22 6.27 21.95
C ASN A 75 7.90 6.91 21.54
N ALA A 76 7.71 7.18 20.25
CA ALA A 76 6.45 7.71 19.72
C ALA A 76 5.30 6.71 19.89
N PHE A 77 5.56 5.44 19.63
CA PHE A 77 4.59 4.34 19.76
C PHE A 77 4.10 4.22 21.22
N GLU A 78 5.01 4.15 22.18
CA GLU A 78 4.67 4.07 23.60
C GLU A 78 3.89 5.32 24.08
N ALA A 79 4.28 6.51 23.65
CA ALA A 79 3.59 7.73 24.01
C ALA A 79 2.16 7.79 23.44
N LEU A 80 1.97 7.33 22.20
CA LEU A 80 0.65 7.25 21.58
C LEU A 80 -0.26 6.24 22.28
N LEU A 81 0.27 5.07 22.62
CA LEU A 81 -0.49 4.07 23.39
C LEU A 81 -0.86 4.57 24.78
N ALA A 82 0.05 5.26 25.48
CA ALA A 82 -0.20 5.80 26.80
C ALA A 82 -1.38 6.79 26.83
N LYS A 83 -1.55 7.57 25.80
CA LYS A 83 -2.72 8.49 25.65
C LYS A 83 -3.93 7.86 24.95
N LYS A 84 -3.91 6.55 24.71
CA LYS A 84 -4.96 5.79 24.02
C LYS A 84 -5.23 6.24 22.58
N ALA A 85 -4.22 6.75 21.90
CA ALA A 85 -4.26 6.98 20.48
C ALA A 85 -4.21 5.65 19.73
N HIS A 86 -4.64 5.67 18.46
CA HIS A 86 -4.61 4.50 17.60
C HIS A 86 -3.42 4.55 16.65
N ILE A 87 -2.84 3.38 16.38
CA ILE A 87 -1.75 3.22 15.42
C ILE A 87 -2.14 2.09 14.47
N ILE A 88 -2.12 2.38 13.18
CA ILE A 88 -2.30 1.39 12.12
C ILE A 88 -1.04 1.36 11.28
N MET A 89 -0.48 0.17 11.13
CA MET A 89 0.75 -0.05 10.38
C MET A 89 0.53 -1.07 9.28
N THR A 90 1.29 -0.95 8.20
CA THR A 90 1.39 -1.99 7.18
C THR A 90 2.80 -2.53 7.07
N SER A 91 2.90 -3.76 6.64
CA SER A 91 4.17 -4.44 6.35
C SER A 91 3.98 -5.44 5.22
N ASP A 92 5.06 -5.84 4.57
CA ASP A 92 5.08 -6.93 3.60
C ASP A 92 5.17 -8.31 4.25
N THR A 93 5.43 -8.36 5.56
CA THR A 93 5.53 -9.60 6.34
C THR A 93 4.85 -9.45 7.70
N TYR A 94 4.61 -10.58 8.38
CA TYR A 94 4.13 -10.59 9.76
C TYR A 94 5.17 -9.98 10.72
N PRO A 95 4.76 -9.45 11.89
CA PRO A 95 5.68 -8.85 12.84
C PRO A 95 6.88 -9.73 13.18
N LYS A 96 6.67 -11.01 13.42
CA LYS A 96 7.75 -11.99 13.73
C LYS A 96 8.69 -12.28 12.56
N GLY A 97 8.29 -11.94 11.34
CA GLY A 97 9.12 -12.09 10.15
C GLY A 97 9.95 -10.85 9.80
N LEU A 98 9.81 -9.77 10.57
CA LEU A 98 10.60 -8.56 10.38
C LEU A 98 12.05 -8.81 10.79
N VAL A 99 12.98 -8.54 9.86
CA VAL A 99 14.42 -8.74 10.04
C VAL A 99 15.08 -7.39 10.33
N ASP A 100 16.14 -7.40 11.15
CA ASP A 100 16.90 -6.19 11.52
C ASP A 100 16.05 -5.07 12.16
N ILE A 101 15.02 -5.46 12.87
CA ILE A 101 14.17 -4.58 13.69
C ILE A 101 14.26 -5.04 15.16
N ASP A 102 14.41 -4.08 16.07
CA ASP A 102 14.49 -4.31 17.51
C ASP A 102 13.32 -5.19 18.00
N GLU A 103 13.66 -6.22 18.76
CA GLU A 103 12.68 -7.17 19.29
C GLU A 103 11.60 -6.50 20.16
N ARG A 104 11.91 -5.40 20.82
CA ARG A 104 10.92 -4.61 21.57
C ARG A 104 9.83 -4.07 20.65
N LEU A 105 10.20 -3.60 19.45
CA LEU A 105 9.23 -3.14 18.45
C LEU A 105 8.41 -4.29 17.87
N THR A 106 9.07 -5.37 17.43
CA THR A 106 8.35 -6.51 16.83
C THR A 106 7.40 -7.16 17.84
N SER A 107 7.78 -7.23 19.11
CA SER A 107 6.93 -7.71 20.20
C SER A 107 5.71 -6.81 20.41
N ARG A 108 5.88 -5.49 20.35
CA ARG A 108 4.75 -4.54 20.43
C ARG A 108 3.80 -4.66 19.23
N PHE A 109 4.35 -4.84 18.04
CA PHE A 109 3.54 -5.04 16.84
C PHE A 109 2.74 -6.34 16.90
N ASP A 110 3.36 -7.41 17.37
CA ASP A 110 2.72 -8.73 17.51
C ASP A 110 1.64 -8.75 18.61
N ALA A 111 1.75 -7.90 19.62
CA ALA A 111 0.74 -7.74 20.67
C ALA A 111 -0.54 -7.06 20.19
N GLY A 112 -0.50 -6.37 19.05
CA GLY A 112 -1.66 -5.76 18.41
C GLY A 112 -2.45 -6.74 17.54
N LEU A 113 -3.55 -6.24 16.98
CA LEU A 113 -4.32 -7.02 16.00
C LEU A 113 -3.58 -7.05 14.65
N THR A 114 -3.21 -8.25 14.22
CA THR A 114 -2.59 -8.47 12.93
C THR A 114 -3.57 -9.16 11.97
N VAL A 115 -3.74 -8.57 10.79
CA VAL A 115 -4.61 -9.09 9.73
C VAL A 115 -3.82 -9.22 8.44
N ALA A 116 -3.84 -10.41 7.85
CA ALA A 116 -3.30 -10.63 6.51
C ALA A 116 -4.30 -10.15 5.46
N ILE A 117 -3.80 -9.38 4.48
CA ILE A 117 -4.57 -8.97 3.32
C ILE A 117 -4.11 -9.81 2.14
N GLU A 118 -4.95 -10.75 1.77
CA GLU A 118 -4.70 -11.63 0.64
C GLU A 118 -4.92 -10.90 -0.70
N PRO A 119 -4.25 -11.34 -1.78
CA PRO A 119 -4.56 -10.88 -3.12
C PRO A 119 -6.04 -11.11 -3.45
N PRO A 120 -6.72 -10.17 -4.13
CA PRO A 120 -8.13 -10.35 -4.47
C PRO A 120 -8.32 -11.51 -5.47
N GLU A 121 -9.40 -12.25 -5.30
CA GLU A 121 -9.83 -13.29 -6.24
C GLU A 121 -10.24 -12.70 -7.60
N LEU A 122 -10.41 -13.56 -8.60
CA LEU A 122 -10.70 -13.15 -9.97
C LEU A 122 -11.93 -12.23 -10.07
N GLU A 123 -13.02 -12.59 -9.44
CA GLU A 123 -14.26 -11.80 -9.47
C GLU A 123 -14.06 -10.42 -8.82
N MET A 124 -13.33 -10.37 -7.72
CA MET A 124 -12.99 -9.11 -7.07
C MET A 124 -12.08 -8.25 -7.96
N ARG A 125 -11.11 -8.85 -8.66
CA ARG A 125 -10.26 -8.12 -9.61
C ARG A 125 -11.05 -7.53 -10.77
N VAL A 126 -12.03 -8.28 -11.30
CA VAL A 126 -12.96 -7.77 -12.34
C VAL A 126 -13.72 -6.56 -11.82
N ALA A 127 -14.31 -6.65 -10.63
CA ALA A 127 -15.05 -5.56 -10.02
C ALA A 127 -14.18 -4.32 -9.79
N ILE A 128 -12.94 -4.51 -9.32
CA ILE A 128 -11.96 -3.41 -9.11
C ILE A 128 -11.68 -2.70 -10.44
N LEU A 129 -11.40 -3.45 -11.51
CA LEU A 129 -11.11 -2.88 -12.83
C LEU A 129 -12.30 -2.07 -13.37
N MET A 130 -13.49 -2.62 -13.31
CA MET A 130 -14.71 -1.94 -13.78
C MET A 130 -14.97 -0.65 -12.99
N ARG A 131 -14.86 -0.71 -11.67
CA ARG A 131 -15.08 0.45 -10.80
C ARG A 131 -14.07 1.57 -11.05
N LYS A 132 -12.79 1.21 -11.20
CA LYS A 132 -11.73 2.18 -11.49
C LYS A 132 -11.86 2.78 -12.89
N ALA A 133 -12.20 1.99 -13.87
CA ALA A 133 -12.45 2.47 -15.23
C ALA A 133 -13.63 3.46 -15.29
N GLU A 134 -14.69 3.18 -14.54
CA GLU A 134 -15.83 4.08 -14.38
C GLU A 134 -15.43 5.41 -13.73
N GLN A 135 -14.60 5.37 -12.67
CA GLN A 135 -14.08 6.56 -12.01
C GLN A 135 -13.20 7.43 -12.93
N GLU A 136 -12.51 6.80 -13.88
CA GLU A 136 -11.71 7.49 -14.92
C GLU A 136 -12.56 8.01 -16.10
N GLY A 137 -13.88 7.86 -16.02
CA GLY A 137 -14.81 8.28 -17.07
C GLY A 137 -14.73 7.44 -18.35
N SER A 138 -14.16 6.26 -18.28
CA SER A 138 -14.00 5.34 -19.41
C SER A 138 -14.46 3.94 -19.02
N PRO A 139 -15.76 3.69 -18.94
CA PRO A 139 -16.29 2.40 -18.53
C PRO A 139 -15.70 1.25 -19.35
N MET A 140 -15.29 0.19 -18.68
CA MET A 140 -14.73 -1.00 -19.30
C MET A 140 -15.80 -2.08 -19.41
N PRO A 141 -16.00 -2.69 -20.59
CA PRO A 141 -16.86 -3.85 -20.72
C PRO A 141 -16.42 -5.01 -19.82
N GLU A 142 -17.39 -5.78 -19.32
CA GLU A 142 -17.11 -6.87 -18.36
C GLU A 142 -16.20 -7.95 -18.94
N ASP A 143 -16.37 -8.30 -20.21
CA ASP A 143 -15.52 -9.27 -20.92
C ASP A 143 -14.06 -8.81 -21.00
N VAL A 144 -13.82 -7.52 -21.19
CA VAL A 144 -12.49 -6.91 -21.18
C VAL A 144 -11.89 -6.93 -19.77
N ALA A 145 -12.68 -6.54 -18.78
CA ALA A 145 -12.27 -6.58 -17.37
C ALA A 145 -11.92 -8.02 -16.95
N PHE A 146 -12.69 -9.00 -17.35
CA PHE A 146 -12.42 -10.41 -17.10
C PHE A 146 -11.13 -10.86 -17.79
N PHE A 147 -10.93 -10.50 -19.06
CA PHE A 147 -9.69 -10.81 -19.78
C PHE A 147 -8.45 -10.26 -19.05
N VAL A 148 -8.49 -8.99 -18.66
CA VAL A 148 -7.39 -8.34 -17.94
C VAL A 148 -7.17 -8.99 -16.58
N ALA A 149 -8.22 -9.19 -15.79
CA ALA A 149 -8.14 -9.79 -14.45
C ALA A 149 -7.62 -11.23 -14.48
N LYS A 150 -7.93 -12.00 -15.51
CA LYS A 150 -7.43 -13.36 -15.69
C LYS A 150 -5.93 -13.40 -16.00
N ASN A 151 -5.43 -12.40 -16.73
CA ASN A 151 -4.05 -12.36 -17.19
C ASN A 151 -3.13 -11.52 -16.28
N VAL A 152 -3.65 -10.63 -15.45
CA VAL A 152 -2.89 -9.81 -14.52
C VAL A 152 -3.24 -10.21 -13.08
N ARG A 153 -2.39 -11.04 -12.47
CA ARG A 153 -2.71 -11.73 -11.21
C ARG A 153 -1.91 -11.27 -10.00
N ALA A 154 -0.78 -10.59 -10.19
CA ALA A 154 0.21 -10.42 -9.13
C ALA A 154 -0.30 -9.53 -7.98
N ASN A 155 -0.88 -8.36 -8.28
CA ASN A 155 -1.42 -7.45 -7.27
C ASN A 155 -2.31 -6.37 -7.89
N VAL A 156 -2.97 -5.57 -7.02
CA VAL A 156 -3.86 -4.49 -7.46
C VAL A 156 -3.10 -3.38 -8.19
N ARG A 157 -1.83 -3.10 -7.85
CA ARG A 157 -1.02 -2.09 -8.56
C ARG A 157 -0.79 -2.48 -10.01
N GLU A 158 -0.56 -3.76 -10.29
CA GLU A 158 -0.44 -4.24 -11.67
C GLU A 158 -1.75 -4.15 -12.44
N LEU A 159 -2.89 -4.43 -11.77
CA LEU A 159 -4.21 -4.20 -12.36
C LEU A 159 -4.42 -2.73 -12.71
N GLU A 160 -4.08 -1.82 -11.82
CA GLU A 160 -4.16 -0.37 -12.07
C GLU A 160 -3.22 0.07 -13.20
N GLY A 161 -2.02 -0.48 -13.25
CA GLY A 161 -1.06 -0.25 -14.34
C GLY A 161 -1.58 -0.73 -15.68
N ALA A 162 -2.18 -1.92 -15.72
CA ALA A 162 -2.81 -2.47 -16.92
C ALA A 162 -3.99 -1.61 -17.39
N LEU A 163 -4.86 -1.18 -16.46
CA LEU A 163 -5.96 -0.28 -16.75
C LEU A 163 -5.46 1.04 -17.36
N ARG A 164 -4.46 1.68 -16.77
CA ARG A 164 -3.89 2.92 -17.30
C ARG A 164 -3.34 2.76 -18.72
N LYS A 165 -2.68 1.64 -19.01
CA LYS A 165 -2.19 1.34 -20.36
C LYS A 165 -3.33 1.20 -21.36
N ILE A 166 -4.38 0.49 -21.01
CA ILE A 166 -5.56 0.31 -21.87
C ILE A 166 -6.23 1.65 -22.13
N LEU A 167 -6.46 2.47 -21.11
CA LEU A 167 -7.08 3.77 -21.24
C LEU A 167 -6.24 4.72 -22.09
N ALA A 168 -4.92 4.75 -21.87
CA ALA A 168 -4.00 5.56 -22.66
C ALA A 168 -3.99 5.13 -24.12
N TYR A 169 -3.96 3.82 -24.40
CA TYR A 169 -3.97 3.28 -25.75
C TYR A 169 -5.28 3.59 -26.46
N SER A 170 -6.43 3.46 -25.79
CA SER A 170 -7.75 3.80 -26.31
C SER A 170 -7.84 5.29 -26.69
N ARG A 171 -7.39 6.18 -25.81
CA ARG A 171 -7.36 7.63 -26.06
C ARG A 171 -6.44 8.01 -27.21
N PHE A 172 -5.23 7.42 -27.26
CA PHE A 172 -4.26 7.70 -28.30
C PHE A 172 -4.72 7.20 -29.69
N SER A 173 -5.27 6.00 -29.75
CA SER A 173 -5.73 5.37 -31.01
C SER A 173 -7.14 5.80 -31.44
N HIS A 174 -7.87 6.52 -30.59
CA HIS A 174 -9.28 6.88 -30.79
C HIS A 174 -10.17 5.66 -31.06
N LYS A 175 -9.87 4.53 -30.39
CA LYS A 175 -10.63 3.28 -30.50
C LYS A 175 -11.36 2.96 -29.21
N GLU A 176 -12.53 2.32 -29.35
CA GLU A 176 -13.29 1.82 -28.22
C GLU A 176 -12.55 0.68 -27.52
N ILE A 177 -12.75 0.56 -26.21
CA ILE A 177 -12.15 -0.48 -25.38
C ILE A 177 -12.83 -1.81 -25.69
N ASN A 178 -12.06 -2.76 -26.22
CA ASN A 178 -12.46 -4.14 -26.46
C ASN A 178 -11.30 -5.09 -26.14
N ILE A 179 -11.53 -6.40 -26.22
CA ILE A 179 -10.50 -7.42 -25.92
C ILE A 179 -9.29 -7.27 -26.85
N GLY A 180 -9.49 -6.99 -28.13
CA GLY A 180 -8.43 -6.79 -29.11
C GLY A 180 -7.52 -5.63 -28.74
N LEU A 181 -8.10 -4.49 -28.37
CA LEU A 181 -7.38 -3.31 -27.91
C LEU A 181 -6.62 -3.58 -26.60
N ALA A 182 -7.26 -4.26 -25.64
CA ALA A 182 -6.62 -4.63 -24.38
C ALA A 182 -5.41 -5.56 -24.59
N ARG A 183 -5.54 -6.52 -25.49
CA ARG A 183 -4.46 -7.44 -25.88
C ARG A 183 -3.28 -6.69 -26.49
N GLU A 184 -3.54 -5.76 -27.37
CA GLU A 184 -2.51 -4.94 -27.99
C GLU A 184 -1.82 -4.01 -26.99
N ALA A 185 -2.59 -3.33 -26.13
CA ALA A 185 -2.07 -2.44 -25.10
C ALA A 185 -1.22 -3.16 -24.05
N LEU A 186 -1.51 -4.43 -23.76
CA LEU A 186 -0.84 -5.26 -22.75
C LEU A 186 0.17 -6.26 -23.36
N LYS A 187 0.47 -6.18 -24.63
CA LYS A 187 1.30 -7.15 -25.36
C LYS A 187 2.61 -7.49 -24.67
N ASP A 188 3.35 -6.47 -24.22
CA ASP A 188 4.62 -6.66 -23.55
C ASP A 188 4.47 -7.36 -22.20
N LEU A 189 3.46 -6.97 -21.42
CA LEU A 189 3.17 -7.54 -20.12
C LEU A 189 2.76 -9.01 -20.23
N LEU A 190 1.93 -9.36 -21.20
CA LEU A 190 1.48 -10.72 -21.47
C LEU A 190 2.63 -11.61 -21.97
N SER A 191 3.59 -11.08 -22.73
CA SER A 191 4.75 -11.82 -23.23
C SER A 191 5.71 -12.21 -22.11
N ILE A 192 5.90 -11.34 -21.12
CA ILE A 192 6.75 -11.59 -19.95
C ILE A 192 6.16 -12.69 -19.08
N GLN A 193 4.86 -12.65 -18.82
CA GLN A 193 4.19 -13.68 -18.02
C GLN A 193 4.24 -15.05 -18.67
N ASN A 194 4.06 -15.14 -19.98
CA ASN A 194 4.17 -16.40 -20.70
C ASN A 194 5.57 -17.02 -20.63
N ARG A 195 6.63 -16.19 -20.56
CA ARG A 195 8.01 -16.67 -20.38
C ARG A 195 8.25 -17.21 -18.97
N GLN A 196 7.70 -16.57 -17.93
CA GLN A 196 7.84 -17.02 -16.54
C GLN A 196 7.14 -18.37 -16.31
N VAL A 197 5.93 -18.54 -16.82
CA VAL A 197 5.20 -19.81 -16.74
C VAL A 197 5.92 -20.95 -17.51
N GLY A 198 6.59 -20.62 -18.60
CA GLY A 198 7.39 -21.58 -19.37
C GLY A 198 8.61 -22.10 -18.62
N VAL A 199 9.26 -21.26 -17.80
CA VAL A 199 10.44 -21.64 -17.01
C VAL A 199 10.05 -22.49 -15.79
N GLU A 200 8.93 -22.19 -15.11
CA GLU A 200 8.44 -23.00 -13.99
C GLU A 200 8.00 -24.41 -14.41
N ASN A 201 7.51 -24.59 -15.64
CA ASN A 201 7.14 -25.90 -16.17
C ASN A 201 8.32 -26.77 -16.62
N ILE A 202 9.53 -26.21 -16.78
CA ILE A 202 10.73 -26.95 -17.15
C ILE A 202 11.51 -27.47 -15.92
N GLN A 203 11.17 -27.00 -14.70
CA GLN A 203 11.81 -27.39 -13.45
C GLN A 203 11.02 -28.42 -12.62
N LYS A 204 10.04 -29.08 -13.22
CA LYS A 204 9.33 -30.23 -12.59
C LYS A 204 9.71 -31.55 -13.23
#